data_d1b0bdea1927f86318f0bf6adc56f896
#
_entry.id   d1b0bdea1927f86318f0bf6adc56f896
#
_cell.length_a   1.000
_cell.length_b   1.000
_cell.length_c   1.000
_cell.angle_alpha   90.00
_cell.angle_beta   90.00
_cell.angle_gamma   90.00
#
_symmetry.space_group_name_H-M   'P 1'
#
loop_
_entity.id
_entity.type
_entity.pdbx_description
1 polymer ?
#
loop_
_entity_poly.entity_id
_entity_poly.type
_entity_poly.pdbx_seq_one_letter_code
_entity_poly.pdbx_strand_id
1 'polypeptide(L)'
;MTKQKLNVIKFEMRHNGVFDLDKLYKVMRKWYKDRKYLFQESVHKFKPPELELDWSGTRKETGYRQALIEMKFHSWYHKEVKVKEGEKEKNMVDARVQIILSATMVYDYAERFNTPFLAFLEKFLKKFVLFYYIIIVWPDRLHYELVDFQNKIKESLESTTEKGAY
;
A
#
# COMPACT_ATOMS: atom_id res chain seq x y z
N MET A 1 14.51 7.64 -22.35
CA MET A 1 14.70 6.34 -21.66
C MET A 1 13.56 6.10 -20.70
N THR A 2 13.10 4.88 -20.59
CA THR A 2 11.95 4.54 -19.74
C THR A 2 12.38 4.49 -18.27
N LYS A 3 11.61 5.11 -17.39
CA LYS A 3 11.75 4.98 -15.92
C LYS A 3 11.93 3.52 -15.54
N GLN A 4 12.97 3.22 -14.79
CA GLN A 4 13.23 1.83 -14.39
C GLN A 4 12.43 1.54 -13.11
N LYS A 5 11.56 0.54 -13.18
CA LYS A 5 10.75 0.07 -12.06
C LYS A 5 11.29 -1.27 -11.57
N LEU A 6 11.56 -1.35 -10.27
CA LEU A 6 11.88 -2.59 -9.58
C LEU A 6 10.72 -2.94 -8.65
N ASN A 7 9.97 -3.98 -8.99
CA ASN A 7 8.96 -4.52 -8.08
C ASN A 7 9.68 -5.21 -6.91
N VAL A 8 9.47 -4.69 -5.71
CA VAL A 8 10.15 -5.17 -4.51
C VAL A 8 9.40 -6.36 -3.94
N ILE A 9 8.10 -6.18 -3.66
CA ILE A 9 7.25 -7.21 -3.08
C ILE A 9 5.78 -6.92 -3.33
N LYS A 10 4.98 -7.97 -3.30
CA LYS A 10 3.52 -7.93 -3.37
C LYS A 10 2.94 -8.84 -2.30
N PHE A 11 1.99 -8.35 -1.52
CA PHE A 11 1.19 -9.12 -0.56
C PHE A 11 -0.27 -9.17 -0.98
N GLU A 12 -0.88 -10.30 -0.74
CA GLU A 12 -2.33 -10.49 -0.87
C GLU A 12 -2.88 -10.94 0.49
N MET A 13 -3.92 -10.27 0.95
CA MET A 13 -4.64 -10.59 2.18
C MET A 13 -6.10 -10.83 1.86
N ARG A 14 -6.71 -11.78 2.54
CA ARG A 14 -8.15 -12.06 2.46
C ARG A 14 -8.73 -12.07 3.85
N HIS A 15 -9.87 -11.44 4.00
CA HIS A 15 -10.64 -11.43 5.23
C HIS A 15 -12.11 -11.74 4.93
N ASN A 16 -12.78 -12.47 5.80
CA ASN A 16 -14.19 -12.77 5.67
C ASN A 16 -14.84 -12.62 7.05
N GLY A 17 -15.82 -11.75 7.13
CA GLY A 17 -16.54 -11.48 8.37
C GLY A 17 -16.78 -10.00 8.63
N VAL A 18 -17.15 -9.70 9.86
CA VAL A 18 -17.52 -8.35 10.30
C VAL A 18 -16.28 -7.55 10.65
N PHE A 19 -16.18 -6.33 10.12
CA PHE A 19 -15.12 -5.39 10.43
C PHE A 19 -15.60 -3.94 10.35
N ASP A 20 -14.83 -3.04 10.97
CA ASP A 20 -15.06 -1.60 10.94
C ASP A 20 -14.37 -0.98 9.72
N LEU A 21 -15.14 -0.75 8.66
CA LEU A 21 -14.63 -0.17 7.41
C LEU A 21 -14.07 1.24 7.61
N ASP A 22 -14.73 2.08 8.41
CA ASP A 22 -14.30 3.45 8.68
C ASP A 22 -12.97 3.50 9.42
N LYS A 23 -12.81 2.61 10.42
CA LYS A 23 -11.55 2.46 11.15
C LYS A 23 -10.44 1.98 10.23
N LEU A 24 -10.70 0.96 9.42
CA LEU A 24 -9.75 0.41 8.46
C LEU A 24 -9.30 1.49 7.45
N TYR A 25 -10.24 2.22 6.88
CA TYR A 25 -9.98 3.31 5.94
C TYR A 25 -9.09 4.39 6.58
N LYS A 26 -9.40 4.81 7.81
CA LYS A 26 -8.61 5.81 8.56
C LYS A 26 -7.20 5.32 8.87
N VAL A 27 -7.04 4.04 9.28
CA VAL A 27 -5.73 3.43 9.56
C VAL A 27 -4.87 3.40 8.31
N MET A 28 -5.41 2.94 7.18
CA MET A 28 -4.71 2.88 5.91
C MET A 28 -4.29 4.28 5.43
N ARG A 29 -5.20 5.26 5.46
CA ARG A 29 -4.92 6.64 5.03
C ARG A 29 -3.89 7.32 5.94
N LYS A 30 -4.00 7.10 7.26
CA LYS A 30 -3.04 7.62 8.24
C LYS A 30 -1.64 7.06 7.99
N TRP A 31 -1.52 5.79 7.64
CA TRP A 31 -0.22 5.17 7.34
C TRP A 31 0.51 5.90 6.20
N TYR A 32 -0.17 6.19 5.09
CA TYR A 32 0.41 6.97 3.98
C TYR A 32 0.87 8.36 4.44
N LYS A 33 0.05 9.04 5.25
CA LYS A 33 0.36 10.37 5.77
C LYS A 33 1.57 10.36 6.71
N ASP A 34 1.60 9.44 7.69
CA ASP A 34 2.66 9.34 8.69
C ASP A 34 4.02 9.01 8.04
N ARG A 35 4.00 8.23 6.96
CA ARG A 35 5.17 7.88 6.16
C ARG A 35 5.52 8.90 5.07
N LYS A 36 4.80 10.04 5.02
CA LYS A 36 5.02 11.15 4.07
C LYS A 36 4.90 10.74 2.60
N TYR A 37 4.03 9.77 2.30
CA TYR A 37 3.67 9.47 0.93
C TYR A 37 2.70 10.52 0.39
N LEU A 38 2.92 10.98 -0.84
CA LEU A 38 1.94 11.73 -1.60
C LEU A 38 0.83 10.75 -2.01
N PHE A 39 -0.28 10.82 -1.31
CA PHE A 39 -1.41 9.92 -1.44
C PHE A 39 -2.30 10.31 -2.63
N GLN A 40 -2.73 9.34 -3.40
CA GLN A 40 -3.70 9.48 -4.47
C GLN A 40 -4.69 8.30 -4.44
N GLU A 41 -5.96 8.62 -4.45
CA GLU A 41 -7.05 7.67 -4.63
C GLU A 41 -7.45 7.68 -6.11
N SER A 42 -7.17 6.59 -6.82
CA SER A 42 -7.40 6.47 -8.25
C SER A 42 -8.79 5.93 -8.57
N VAL A 43 -9.29 5.04 -7.73
CA VAL A 43 -10.61 4.42 -7.87
C VAL A 43 -11.31 4.40 -6.52
N HIS A 44 -12.54 4.85 -6.52
CA HIS A 44 -13.49 4.69 -5.42
C HIS A 44 -14.85 4.38 -6.04
N LYS A 45 -15.19 3.10 -6.14
CA LYS A 45 -16.47 2.65 -6.69
C LYS A 45 -17.23 1.87 -5.65
N PHE A 46 -18.39 2.36 -5.31
CA PHE A 46 -19.36 1.64 -4.51
C PHE A 46 -20.55 1.27 -5.37
N LYS A 47 -20.67 -0.01 -5.71
CA LYS A 47 -21.85 -0.60 -6.37
C LYS A 47 -22.34 -1.74 -5.49
N PRO A 48 -23.32 -1.50 -4.61
CA PRO A 48 -23.81 -2.57 -3.74
C PRO A 48 -24.12 -3.85 -4.54
N PRO A 49 -23.61 -5.02 -4.12
CA PRO A 49 -22.92 -5.32 -2.86
C PRO A 49 -21.38 -5.29 -2.91
N GLU A 50 -20.76 -4.46 -3.77
CA GLU A 50 -19.31 -4.42 -3.97
C GLU A 50 -18.73 -3.04 -3.72
N LEU A 51 -17.52 -2.99 -3.14
CA LEU A 51 -16.71 -1.79 -2.98
C LEU A 51 -15.30 -2.04 -3.53
N GLU A 52 -14.84 -1.17 -4.42
CA GLU A 52 -13.50 -1.16 -4.98
C GLU A 52 -12.78 0.14 -4.65
N LEU A 53 -11.57 0.03 -4.10
CA LEU A 53 -10.68 1.15 -3.85
C LEU A 53 -9.29 0.84 -4.43
N ASP A 54 -8.77 1.74 -5.25
CA ASP A 54 -7.39 1.69 -5.72
C ASP A 54 -6.66 2.94 -5.23
N TRP A 55 -5.66 2.72 -4.39
CA TRP A 55 -4.84 3.77 -3.81
C TRP A 55 -3.39 3.64 -4.23
N SER A 56 -2.74 4.77 -4.40
CA SER A 56 -1.30 4.84 -4.61
C SER A 56 -0.69 5.93 -3.75
N GLY A 57 0.53 5.69 -3.33
CA GLY A 57 1.33 6.67 -2.62
C GLY A 57 2.73 6.71 -3.18
N THR A 58 3.22 7.90 -3.48
CA THR A 58 4.59 8.12 -3.96
C THR A 58 5.38 8.92 -2.96
N ARG A 59 6.65 8.56 -2.76
CA ARG A 59 7.58 9.32 -1.92
C ARG A 59 8.92 9.43 -2.61
N LYS A 60 9.34 10.66 -2.86
CA LYS A 60 10.70 10.96 -3.35
C LYS A 60 11.68 10.72 -2.21
N GLU A 61 12.59 9.77 -2.38
CA GLU A 61 13.61 9.50 -1.37
C GLU A 61 14.91 10.24 -1.63
N THR A 62 15.27 10.35 -2.92
CA THR A 62 16.39 11.15 -3.40
C THR A 62 16.03 11.78 -4.75
N GLY A 63 16.94 12.58 -5.34
CA GLY A 63 16.76 13.09 -6.70
C GLY A 63 16.76 12.00 -7.80
N TYR A 64 17.08 10.75 -7.44
CA TYR A 64 17.21 9.64 -8.38
C TYR A 64 16.17 8.54 -8.18
N ARG A 65 15.74 8.29 -6.95
CA ARG A 65 14.81 7.21 -6.62
C ARG A 65 13.54 7.71 -5.94
N GLN A 66 12.46 7.02 -6.24
CA GLN A 66 11.12 7.25 -5.67
C GLN A 66 10.52 5.92 -5.24
N ALA A 67 9.94 5.87 -4.06
CA ALA A 67 9.15 4.74 -3.61
C ALA A 67 7.70 4.92 -4.06
N LEU A 68 7.08 3.84 -4.55
CA LEU A 68 5.68 3.74 -4.92
C LEU A 68 5.06 2.58 -4.14
N ILE A 69 4.01 2.87 -3.39
CA ILE A 69 3.18 1.86 -2.70
C ILE A 69 1.77 1.93 -3.27
N GLU A 70 1.30 0.81 -3.77
CA GLU A 70 -0.05 0.68 -4.32
C GLU A 70 -0.86 -0.29 -3.46
N MET A 71 -2.13 0.04 -3.28
CA MET A 71 -3.10 -0.80 -2.59
C MET A 71 -4.35 -0.92 -3.45
N LYS A 72 -4.81 -2.17 -3.62
CA LYS A 72 -6.10 -2.50 -4.21
C LYS A 72 -6.94 -3.19 -3.16
N PHE A 73 -8.09 -2.62 -2.89
CA PHE A 73 -9.07 -3.13 -1.96
C PHE A 73 -10.33 -3.49 -2.73
N HIS A 74 -10.79 -4.73 -2.56
CA HIS A 74 -12.05 -5.19 -3.13
C HIS A 74 -12.86 -5.92 -2.06
N SER A 75 -14.11 -5.51 -1.86
CA SER A 75 -15.05 -6.22 -1.00
C SER A 75 -16.26 -6.70 -1.78
N TRP A 76 -16.67 -7.93 -1.50
CA TRP A 76 -17.87 -8.57 -2.03
C TRP A 76 -18.88 -8.84 -0.92
N TYR A 77 -20.15 -8.92 -1.28
CA TYR A 77 -21.27 -9.20 -0.34
C TYR A 77 -21.35 -8.20 0.82
N HIS A 78 -21.06 -6.95 0.53
CA HIS A 78 -21.06 -5.85 1.49
C HIS A 78 -22.44 -5.68 2.12
N LYS A 79 -22.56 -5.94 3.42
CA LYS A 79 -23.76 -5.73 4.23
C LYS A 79 -23.42 -4.86 5.42
N GLU A 80 -24.17 -3.80 5.61
CA GLU A 80 -24.08 -2.99 6.82
C GLU A 80 -24.74 -3.74 7.97
N VAL A 81 -24.03 -3.89 9.08
CA VAL A 81 -24.49 -4.53 10.31
C VAL A 81 -24.28 -3.59 11.49
N LYS A 82 -25.26 -3.54 12.39
CA LYS A 82 -25.13 -2.79 13.63
C LYS A 82 -24.67 -3.72 14.73
N VAL A 83 -23.53 -3.42 15.32
CA VAL A 83 -22.96 -4.17 16.44
C VAL A 83 -23.05 -3.30 17.69
N LYS A 84 -23.57 -3.86 18.78
CA LYS A 84 -23.60 -3.18 20.08
C LYS A 84 -22.24 -3.37 20.76
N GLU A 85 -21.55 -2.26 21.00
CA GLU A 85 -20.34 -2.23 21.82
C GLU A 85 -20.65 -1.48 23.14
N GLY A 86 -21.07 -2.22 24.16
CA GLY A 86 -21.61 -1.65 25.41
C GLY A 86 -22.93 -0.90 25.19
N GLU A 87 -22.99 0.38 25.57
CA GLU A 87 -24.17 1.25 25.37
C GLU A 87 -24.24 1.94 24.00
N LYS A 88 -23.20 1.76 23.14
CA LYS A 88 -23.12 2.41 21.82
C LYS A 88 -23.35 1.42 20.70
N GLU A 89 -24.21 1.79 19.77
CA GLU A 89 -24.34 1.10 18.49
C GLU A 89 -23.26 1.60 17.53
N LYS A 90 -22.58 0.64 16.88
CA LYS A 90 -21.55 0.93 15.86
C LYS A 90 -21.94 0.29 14.55
N ASN A 91 -21.87 1.08 13.48
CA ASN A 91 -22.05 0.55 12.14
C ASN A 91 -20.78 -0.18 11.72
N MET A 92 -20.93 -1.44 11.37
CA MET A 92 -19.86 -2.30 10.86
C MET A 92 -20.29 -2.88 9.52
N VAL A 93 -19.36 -3.53 8.84
CA VAL A 93 -19.59 -4.17 7.54
C VAL A 93 -19.27 -5.64 7.65
N ASP A 94 -20.20 -6.48 7.24
CA ASP A 94 -19.98 -7.89 7.00
C ASP A 94 -19.72 -8.08 5.52
N ALA A 95 -18.50 -8.49 5.16
CA ALA A 95 -18.08 -8.66 3.79
C ALA A 95 -16.92 -9.64 3.65
N ARG A 96 -16.75 -10.13 2.41
CA ARG A 96 -15.52 -10.80 1.99
C ARG A 96 -14.60 -9.77 1.36
N VAL A 97 -13.38 -9.65 1.88
CA VAL A 97 -12.42 -8.62 1.47
C VAL A 97 -11.15 -9.25 0.93
N GLN A 98 -10.64 -8.70 -0.15
CA GLN A 98 -9.31 -8.94 -0.68
C GLN A 98 -8.55 -7.63 -0.73
N ILE A 99 -7.35 -7.62 -0.16
CA ILE A 99 -6.46 -6.46 -0.16
C ILE A 99 -5.14 -6.90 -0.78
N ILE A 100 -4.74 -6.19 -1.83
CA ILE A 100 -3.47 -6.42 -2.51
C ILE A 100 -2.59 -5.19 -2.27
N LEU A 101 -1.43 -5.41 -1.68
CA LEU A 101 -0.41 -4.39 -1.45
C LEU A 101 0.79 -4.68 -2.34
N SER A 102 1.33 -3.65 -3.00
CA SER A 102 2.56 -3.77 -3.77
C SER A 102 3.50 -2.61 -3.50
N ALA A 103 4.79 -2.90 -3.47
CA ALA A 103 5.85 -1.92 -3.31
C ALA A 103 6.78 -1.97 -4.52
N THR A 104 7.00 -0.81 -5.12
CA THR A 104 7.84 -0.64 -6.31
C THR A 104 8.83 0.49 -6.06
N MET A 105 10.11 0.25 -6.36
CA MET A 105 11.12 1.30 -6.41
C MET A 105 11.26 1.80 -7.85
N VAL A 106 11.17 3.12 -8.03
CA VAL A 106 11.32 3.78 -9.32
C VAL A 106 12.65 4.54 -9.32
N TYR A 107 13.52 4.18 -10.26
CA TYR A 107 14.81 4.82 -10.47
C TYR A 107 14.74 5.77 -11.65
N ASP A 108 15.53 6.84 -11.59
CA ASP A 108 15.56 7.94 -12.58
C ASP A 108 14.15 8.45 -12.91
N TYR A 109 13.32 8.64 -11.85
CA TYR A 109 11.93 9.09 -12.01
C TYR A 109 11.82 10.46 -12.68
N ALA A 110 12.87 11.27 -12.63
CA ALA A 110 12.96 12.60 -13.25
C ALA A 110 13.62 12.57 -14.65
N GLU A 111 13.97 11.37 -15.14
CA GLU A 111 14.59 11.16 -16.47
C GLU A 111 15.83 12.04 -16.73
N ARG A 112 16.69 12.16 -15.72
CA ARG A 112 17.89 13.02 -15.78
C ARG A 112 19.01 12.43 -16.62
N PHE A 113 19.03 11.09 -16.76
CA PHE A 113 20.07 10.36 -17.52
C PHE A 113 19.62 10.12 -18.97
N ASN A 114 19.24 11.19 -19.66
CA ASN A 114 18.64 11.13 -20.99
C ASN A 114 19.63 11.28 -22.15
N THR A 115 20.90 11.64 -21.88
CA THR A 115 21.93 11.71 -22.91
C THR A 115 22.74 10.40 -22.98
N PRO A 116 23.35 10.05 -24.13
CA PRO A 116 24.15 8.82 -24.26
C PRO A 116 25.28 8.72 -23.23
N PHE A 117 25.96 9.83 -22.95
CA PHE A 117 27.02 9.87 -21.93
C PHE A 117 26.47 9.66 -20.52
N LEU A 118 25.38 10.35 -20.14
CA LEU A 118 24.77 10.18 -18.83
C LEU A 118 24.20 8.78 -18.67
N ALA A 119 23.61 8.20 -19.70
CA ALA A 119 23.13 6.83 -19.69
C ALA A 119 24.25 5.81 -19.48
N PHE A 120 25.41 6.02 -20.09
CA PHE A 120 26.61 5.21 -19.85
C PHE A 120 27.09 5.35 -18.41
N LEU A 121 27.18 6.59 -17.90
CA LEU A 121 27.56 6.88 -16.52
C LEU A 121 26.60 6.23 -15.51
N GLU A 122 25.31 6.30 -15.76
CA GLU A 122 24.29 5.63 -14.93
C GLU A 122 24.51 4.11 -14.87
N LYS A 123 24.73 3.47 -16.03
CA LYS A 123 25.00 2.01 -16.09
C LYS A 123 26.27 1.65 -15.32
N PHE A 124 27.32 2.44 -15.47
CA PHE A 124 28.57 2.24 -14.75
C PHE A 124 28.37 2.36 -13.24
N LEU A 125 27.75 3.43 -12.78
CA LEU A 125 27.47 3.65 -11.35
C LEU A 125 26.59 2.54 -10.76
N LYS A 126 25.54 2.12 -11.46
CA LYS A 126 24.69 1.01 -11.04
C LYS A 126 25.46 -0.29 -10.89
N LYS A 127 26.34 -0.60 -11.83
CA LYS A 127 27.09 -1.87 -11.85
C LYS A 127 28.19 -1.95 -10.80
N PHE A 128 28.93 -0.85 -10.59
CA PHE A 128 30.18 -0.88 -9.82
C PHE A 128 30.06 -0.19 -8.45
N VAL A 129 29.19 0.82 -8.30
CA VAL A 129 29.10 1.63 -7.09
C VAL A 129 27.81 1.36 -6.31
N LEU A 130 26.68 1.37 -7.00
CA LEU A 130 25.36 1.33 -6.37
C LEU A 130 24.71 -0.05 -6.39
N PHE A 131 25.36 -1.07 -6.97
CA PHE A 131 24.80 -2.40 -7.13
C PHE A 131 24.23 -2.96 -5.83
N TYR A 132 25.00 -2.92 -4.74
CA TYR A 132 24.60 -3.41 -3.43
C TYR A 132 23.40 -2.63 -2.87
N TYR A 133 23.43 -1.31 -3.00
CA TYR A 133 22.33 -0.45 -2.52
C TYR A 133 21.04 -0.64 -3.31
N ILE A 134 21.14 -0.75 -4.64
CA ILE A 134 19.97 -0.88 -5.53
C ILE A 134 19.30 -2.23 -5.34
N ILE A 135 20.06 -3.30 -5.15
CA ILE A 135 19.52 -4.67 -5.12
C ILE A 135 19.15 -5.09 -3.70
N ILE A 136 19.86 -4.63 -2.68
CA ILE A 136 19.70 -5.11 -1.31
C ILE A 136 19.15 -4.01 -0.40
N VAL A 137 19.90 -2.94 -0.17
CA VAL A 137 19.60 -1.99 0.92
C VAL A 137 18.29 -1.23 0.71
N TRP A 138 18.07 -0.71 -0.50
CA TRP A 138 16.89 0.12 -0.76
C TRP A 138 15.60 -0.69 -0.90
N PRO A 139 15.58 -1.83 -1.62
CA PRO A 139 14.41 -2.69 -1.65
C PRO A 139 14.06 -3.26 -0.30
N ASP A 140 15.05 -3.67 0.51
CA ASP A 140 14.83 -4.25 1.83
C ASP A 140 14.12 -3.27 2.77
N ARG A 141 14.54 -2.02 2.80
CA ARG A 141 13.86 -0.97 3.56
C ARG A 141 12.39 -0.80 3.14
N LEU A 142 12.12 -0.78 1.84
CA LEU A 142 10.76 -0.63 1.32
C LEU A 142 9.92 -1.89 1.60
N HIS A 143 10.54 -3.06 1.60
CA HIS A 143 9.92 -4.31 2.02
C HIS A 143 9.41 -4.22 3.47
N TYR A 144 10.25 -3.81 4.42
CA TYR A 144 9.83 -3.68 5.82
C TYR A 144 8.74 -2.62 6.02
N GLU A 145 8.76 -1.55 5.25
CA GLU A 145 7.67 -0.56 5.28
C GLU A 145 6.35 -1.19 4.83
N LEU A 146 6.35 -2.04 3.80
CA LEU A 146 5.13 -2.71 3.35
C LEU A 146 4.65 -3.78 4.34
N VAL A 147 5.57 -4.48 5.00
CA VAL A 147 5.24 -5.43 6.09
C VAL A 147 4.56 -4.70 7.25
N ASP A 148 5.07 -3.53 7.67
CA ASP A 148 4.44 -2.71 8.70
C ASP A 148 3.02 -2.29 8.27
N PHE A 149 2.83 -1.91 7.01
CA PHE A 149 1.51 -1.57 6.49
C PHE A 149 0.55 -2.77 6.54
N GLN A 150 1.01 -3.93 6.09
CA GLN A 150 0.25 -5.17 6.15
C GLN A 150 -0.18 -5.50 7.58
N ASN A 151 0.73 -5.40 8.55
CA ASN A 151 0.44 -5.69 9.96
C ASN A 151 -0.61 -4.75 10.53
N LYS A 152 -0.53 -3.45 10.25
CA LYS A 152 -1.54 -2.48 10.70
C LYS A 152 -2.93 -2.74 10.12
N ILE A 153 -3.00 -3.19 8.88
CA ILE A 153 -4.27 -3.62 8.26
C ILE A 153 -4.82 -4.85 8.97
N LYS A 154 -3.98 -5.87 9.20
CA LYS A 154 -4.38 -7.09 9.94
C LYS A 154 -4.88 -6.77 11.34
N GLU A 155 -4.14 -5.99 12.12
CA GLU A 155 -4.55 -5.56 13.45
C GLU A 155 -5.89 -4.82 13.43
N SER A 156 -6.14 -3.99 12.42
CA SER A 156 -7.43 -3.30 12.27
C SER A 156 -8.58 -4.24 11.95
N LEU A 157 -8.35 -5.30 11.17
CA LEU A 157 -9.36 -6.31 10.84
C LEU A 157 -9.62 -7.26 12.03
N GLU A 158 -8.55 -7.76 12.68
CA GLU A 158 -8.63 -8.73 13.79
C GLU A 158 -9.20 -8.11 15.06
N SER A 159 -8.83 -6.86 15.40
CA SER A 159 -9.34 -6.18 16.60
C SER A 159 -10.86 -6.01 16.63
N THR A 160 -11.51 -6.28 15.50
CA THR A 160 -12.96 -6.19 15.36
C THR A 160 -13.61 -7.58 15.45
N THR A 161 -12.91 -8.62 15.00
CA THR A 161 -13.42 -10.01 15.01
C THR A 161 -13.48 -10.57 16.43
N GLU A 162 -12.49 -10.28 17.27
CA GLU A 162 -12.47 -10.72 18.68
C GLU A 162 -13.60 -10.09 19.53
N LYS A 163 -14.06 -8.90 19.17
CA LYS A 163 -15.14 -8.20 19.88
C LYS A 163 -16.56 -8.62 19.45
N GLY A 164 -16.70 -9.32 18.36
CA GLY A 164 -17.97 -9.82 17.83
C GLY A 164 -18.33 -11.26 18.24
N ALA A 165 -17.52 -11.91 19.06
CA ALA A 165 -17.66 -13.31 19.43
C ALA A 165 -18.35 -13.56 20.80
N TYR A 166 -19.14 -12.58 21.32
CA TYR A 166 -19.97 -12.75 22.52
C TYR A 166 -21.38 -12.30 22.25
#